data_c02f462e4019b47f90cda90d0e9ba13c
#
_entry.id   c02f462e4019b47f90cda90d0e9ba13c
#
_cell.length_a   1.000
_cell.length_b   1.000
_cell.length_c   1.000
_cell.angle_alpha   90.00
_cell.angle_beta   90.00
_cell.angle_gamma   90.00
#
_symmetry.space_group_name_H-M   'P 1'
#
loop_
_entity.id
_entity.type
_entity.pdbx_description
1 polymer ?
#
loop_
_entity_poly.entity_id
_entity_poly.type
_entity_poly.pdbx_seq_one_letter_code
_entity_poly.pdbx_strand_id
1 'polypeptide(L)'
;MYYPGIDFQTSISIGTIYSIHYYEYHTDFTFSGETHDFWEFVYADKGETIITSDQTEFRLKAGELYFHKPNEFHAVRSDGQIAPNLIVISFDLSVSNKSDLQLSSEKQLFALSDRILRIDQTERRLLALIIQEAKQSFDCRLDDPYLAAMPLKQTMTLCSGQIILLYLE
;
A
#
# COMPACT_ATOMS: atom_id res chain seq x y z
N MET A 1 23.26 21.62 -32.17
CA MET A 1 21.98 22.00 -31.54
C MET A 1 22.02 21.46 -30.11
N TYR A 2 21.86 22.29 -29.07
CA TYR A 2 21.90 21.89 -27.67
C TYR A 2 20.46 21.68 -27.16
N TYR A 3 20.19 20.53 -26.55
CA TYR A 3 18.92 20.20 -25.93
C TYR A 3 19.15 20.17 -24.41
N PRO A 4 18.66 21.14 -23.65
CA PRO A 4 18.76 21.10 -22.19
C PRO A 4 17.90 19.95 -21.66
N GLY A 5 18.50 19.07 -20.87
CA GLY A 5 17.78 18.02 -20.12
C GLY A 5 17.01 18.59 -18.93
N ILE A 6 16.03 17.85 -18.47
CA ILE A 6 15.34 18.06 -17.18
C ILE A 6 15.62 16.84 -16.32
N ASP A 7 16.24 17.05 -15.16
CA ASP A 7 16.50 15.97 -14.20
C ASP A 7 15.28 15.81 -13.29
N PHE A 8 14.68 14.62 -13.32
CA PHE A 8 13.66 14.23 -12.36
C PHE A 8 14.32 13.50 -11.20
N GLN A 9 13.98 13.92 -9.98
CA GLN A 9 14.43 13.26 -8.77
C GLN A 9 13.35 12.31 -8.27
N THR A 10 13.69 11.04 -8.07
CA THR A 10 12.83 10.08 -7.39
C THR A 10 12.76 10.43 -5.91
N SER A 11 11.58 10.63 -5.39
CA SER A 11 11.36 10.97 -3.98
C SER A 11 11.28 9.74 -3.09
N ILE A 12 10.66 8.67 -3.59
CA ILE A 12 10.52 7.37 -2.94
C ILE A 12 10.97 6.31 -3.93
N SER A 13 11.70 5.31 -3.48
CA SER A 13 12.11 4.17 -4.30
C SER A 13 11.73 2.87 -3.61
N ILE A 14 10.85 2.10 -4.24
CA ILE A 14 10.34 0.82 -3.73
C ILE A 14 11.18 -0.31 -4.34
N GLY A 15 11.71 -1.18 -3.48
CA GLY A 15 12.53 -2.32 -3.89
C GLY A 15 11.80 -3.65 -3.88
N THR A 16 10.89 -3.83 -2.95
CA THR A 16 10.16 -5.09 -2.75
C THR A 16 8.69 -4.80 -2.47
N ILE A 17 7.83 -5.60 -3.07
CA ILE A 17 6.40 -5.65 -2.73
C ILE A 17 6.14 -7.02 -2.11
N TYR A 18 5.60 -7.06 -0.91
CA TYR A 18 5.24 -8.29 -0.21
C TYR A 18 3.82 -8.71 -0.53
N SER A 19 2.88 -7.74 -0.54
CA SER A 19 1.49 -8.03 -0.85
C SER A 19 0.78 -6.85 -1.52
N ILE A 20 -0.24 -7.17 -2.30
CA ILE A 20 -1.21 -6.22 -2.86
C ILE A 20 -2.57 -6.86 -2.69
N HIS A 21 -3.40 -6.29 -1.83
CA HIS A 21 -4.72 -6.80 -1.52
C HIS A 21 -5.82 -5.80 -1.88
N TYR A 22 -6.97 -6.32 -2.26
CA TYR A 22 -8.22 -5.59 -2.35
C TYR A 22 -9.30 -6.39 -1.63
N TYR A 23 -9.66 -5.93 -0.46
CA TYR A 23 -10.64 -6.57 0.40
C TYR A 23 -12.02 -5.93 0.26
N GLU A 24 -13.03 -6.77 0.10
CA GLU A 24 -14.44 -6.40 0.19
C GLU A 24 -15.01 -7.08 1.44
N TYR A 25 -14.93 -6.39 2.56
CA TYR A 25 -15.28 -6.96 3.86
C TYR A 25 -16.79 -6.85 4.16
N HIS A 26 -17.24 -7.68 5.08
CA HIS A 26 -18.56 -7.60 5.69
C HIS A 26 -18.56 -6.62 6.86
N THR A 27 -19.77 -6.27 7.34
CA THR A 27 -19.94 -5.33 8.45
C THR A 27 -19.46 -5.86 9.80
N ASP A 28 -19.24 -7.17 9.92
CA ASP A 28 -18.76 -7.86 11.12
C ASP A 28 -17.29 -8.30 11.04
N PHE A 29 -16.58 -7.86 10.02
CA PHE A 29 -15.18 -8.23 9.82
C PHE A 29 -14.27 -7.74 10.94
N THR A 30 -13.36 -8.62 11.36
CA THR A 30 -12.29 -8.31 12.31
C THR A 30 -11.03 -9.06 11.92
N PHE A 31 -9.95 -8.32 11.74
CA PHE A 31 -8.59 -8.85 11.67
C PHE A 31 -7.89 -8.54 12.98
N SER A 32 -7.44 -9.59 13.68
CA SER A 32 -6.90 -9.48 15.05
C SER A 32 -5.55 -8.77 15.14
N GLY A 33 -4.93 -8.53 14.02
CA GLY A 33 -3.71 -7.76 13.90
C GLY A 33 -2.45 -8.61 13.74
N GLU A 34 -1.41 -7.92 13.30
CA GLU A 34 -0.07 -8.45 13.09
C GLU A 34 1.00 -7.39 13.32
N THR A 35 2.26 -7.81 13.24
CA THR A 35 3.44 -6.95 13.25
C THR A 35 4.45 -7.53 12.27
N HIS A 36 5.02 -6.69 11.43
CA HIS A 36 6.05 -7.06 10.46
C HIS A 36 7.09 -5.94 10.31
N ASP A 37 8.23 -6.23 9.72
CA ASP A 37 9.39 -5.34 9.63
C ASP A 37 9.47 -4.51 8.33
N PHE A 38 8.38 -4.46 7.58
CA PHE A 38 8.24 -3.67 6.36
C PHE A 38 7.11 -2.63 6.46
N TRP A 39 7.06 -1.72 5.51
CA TRP A 39 6.01 -0.71 5.39
C TRP A 39 4.72 -1.32 4.84
N GLU A 40 3.60 -0.80 5.32
CA GLU A 40 2.30 -1.09 4.76
C GLU A 40 1.46 0.17 4.70
N PHE A 41 0.60 0.30 3.70
CA PHE A 41 -0.47 1.26 3.78
C PHE A 41 -1.83 0.61 3.62
N VAL A 42 -2.80 1.17 4.29
CA VAL A 42 -4.21 0.85 4.16
C VAL A 42 -4.97 2.05 3.61
N TYR A 43 -5.70 1.84 2.53
CA TYR A 43 -6.58 2.83 1.91
C TYR A 43 -8.02 2.35 1.95
N ALA A 44 -8.93 3.19 2.44
CA ALA A 44 -10.36 2.93 2.41
C ALA A 44 -10.96 3.39 1.07
N ASP A 45 -11.26 2.44 0.17
CA ASP A 45 -11.89 2.73 -1.12
C ASP A 45 -13.39 3.03 -0.97
N LYS A 46 -14.06 2.27 -0.09
CA LYS A 46 -15.48 2.46 0.24
C LYS A 46 -15.73 2.22 1.72
N GLY A 47 -16.82 2.80 2.22
CA GLY A 47 -17.23 2.63 3.61
C GLY A 47 -16.26 3.28 4.59
N GLU A 48 -16.14 2.67 5.75
CA GLU A 48 -15.23 3.09 6.80
C GLU A 48 -14.81 1.91 7.67
N THR A 49 -13.64 2.01 8.27
CA THR A 49 -13.08 0.97 9.14
C THR A 49 -12.43 1.57 10.38
N ILE A 50 -12.27 0.78 11.41
CA ILE A 50 -11.49 1.13 12.59
C ILE A 50 -10.11 0.48 12.42
N ILE A 51 -9.09 1.32 12.48
CA ILE A 51 -7.68 0.92 12.46
C ILE A 51 -7.15 0.97 13.87
N THR A 52 -6.41 -0.06 14.27
CA THR A 52 -5.55 -0.02 15.46
C THR A 52 -4.11 0.14 14.99
N SER A 53 -3.39 1.08 15.58
CA SER A 53 -1.96 1.32 15.38
C SER A 53 -1.33 1.40 16.79
N ASP A 54 -0.56 0.37 17.15
CA ASP A 54 -0.06 0.13 18.50
C ASP A 54 -1.17 0.21 19.58
N GLN A 55 -1.20 1.27 20.35
CA GLN A 55 -2.19 1.50 21.43
C GLN A 55 -3.29 2.49 21.02
N THR A 56 -3.31 2.94 19.78
CA THR A 56 -4.24 3.97 19.30
C THR A 56 -5.26 3.36 18.35
N GLU A 57 -6.53 3.69 18.55
CA GLU A 57 -7.58 3.38 17.58
C GLU A 57 -8.10 4.65 16.92
N PHE A 58 -8.34 4.59 15.64
CA PHE A 58 -8.97 5.68 14.88
C PHE A 58 -9.81 5.14 13.73
N ARG A 59 -10.67 6.01 13.21
CA ARG A 59 -11.55 5.70 12.07
C ARG A 59 -10.92 6.16 10.77
N LEU A 60 -10.84 5.27 9.79
CA LEU A 60 -10.42 5.54 8.43
C LEU A 60 -11.66 5.49 7.53
N LYS A 61 -11.92 6.57 6.77
CA LYS A 61 -13.09 6.73 5.91
C LYS A 61 -12.73 6.63 4.45
N ALA A 62 -13.72 6.35 3.61
CA ALA A 62 -13.54 6.32 2.16
C ALA A 62 -12.79 7.54 1.63
N GLY A 63 -11.74 7.31 0.86
CA GLY A 63 -10.81 8.32 0.34
C GLY A 63 -9.65 8.66 1.28
N GLU A 64 -9.54 7.99 2.43
CA GLU A 64 -8.47 8.19 3.39
C GLU A 64 -7.48 7.02 3.36
N LEU A 65 -6.22 7.33 3.60
CA LEU A 65 -5.08 6.41 3.60
C LEU A 65 -4.26 6.61 4.88
N TYR A 66 -3.72 5.51 5.39
CA TYR A 66 -2.81 5.52 6.54
C TYR A 66 -1.61 4.60 6.28
N PHE A 67 -0.41 5.02 6.70
CA PHE A 67 0.81 4.22 6.63
C PHE A 67 1.15 3.59 7.98
N HIS A 68 1.25 2.26 8.00
CA HIS A 68 1.84 1.49 9.10
C HIS A 68 3.35 1.41 8.92
N LYS A 69 4.06 1.71 10.00
CA LYS A 69 5.53 1.67 10.04
C LYS A 69 6.04 0.24 10.26
N PRO A 70 7.26 -0.08 9.85
CA PRO A 70 7.91 -1.31 10.27
C PRO A 70 7.87 -1.49 11.79
N ASN A 71 7.53 -2.71 12.22
CA ASN A 71 7.39 -3.14 13.63
C ASN A 71 6.24 -2.47 14.43
N GLU A 72 5.33 -1.77 13.78
CA GLU A 72 4.09 -1.28 14.39
C GLU A 72 3.06 -2.42 14.43
N PHE A 73 2.46 -2.66 15.61
CA PHE A 73 1.30 -3.53 15.67
C PHE A 73 0.09 -2.84 15.02
N HIS A 74 -0.58 -3.53 14.11
CA HIS A 74 -1.78 -2.99 13.47
C HIS A 74 -2.87 -4.04 13.33
N ALA A 75 -4.11 -3.58 13.45
CA ALA A 75 -5.31 -4.40 13.31
C ALA A 75 -6.41 -3.59 12.61
N VAL A 76 -7.36 -4.30 12.01
CA VAL A 76 -8.46 -3.70 11.26
C VAL A 76 -9.76 -4.35 11.65
N ARG A 77 -10.79 -3.55 11.90
CA ARG A 77 -12.14 -4.06 12.13
C ARG A 77 -13.20 -3.16 11.50
N SER A 78 -14.30 -3.75 11.09
CA SER A 78 -15.49 -3.01 10.73
C SER A 78 -16.14 -2.36 11.97
N ASP A 79 -16.88 -1.29 11.78
CA ASP A 79 -17.64 -0.66 12.86
C ASP A 79 -19.04 -1.29 13.09
N GLY A 80 -19.36 -2.34 12.34
CA GLY A 80 -20.64 -3.02 12.40
C GLY A 80 -21.78 -2.36 11.62
N GLN A 81 -21.55 -1.21 10.98
CA GLN A 81 -22.58 -0.46 10.27
C GLN A 81 -22.36 -0.44 8.76
N ILE A 82 -21.18 -0.08 8.31
CA ILE A 82 -20.84 0.08 6.89
C ILE A 82 -19.70 -0.89 6.54
N ALA A 83 -19.95 -1.75 5.56
CA ALA A 83 -18.95 -2.68 5.05
C ALA A 83 -17.83 -1.93 4.33
N PRO A 84 -16.55 -2.06 4.75
CA PRO A 84 -15.44 -1.38 4.09
C PRO A 84 -14.90 -2.17 2.90
N ASN A 85 -14.46 -1.44 1.86
CA ASN A 85 -13.55 -1.98 0.86
C ASN A 85 -12.19 -1.34 1.08
N LEU A 86 -11.16 -2.16 1.23
CA LEU A 86 -9.81 -1.70 1.55
C LEU A 86 -8.80 -2.15 0.48
N ILE A 87 -7.87 -1.26 0.15
CA ILE A 87 -6.63 -1.61 -0.53
C ILE A 87 -5.53 -1.62 0.53
N VAL A 88 -4.80 -2.72 0.59
CA VAL A 88 -3.64 -2.89 1.49
C VAL A 88 -2.45 -3.28 0.64
N ILE A 89 -1.36 -2.52 0.76
CA ILE A 89 -0.12 -2.79 0.03
C ILE A 89 1.05 -2.74 0.99
N SER A 90 1.80 -3.86 1.04
CA SER A 90 2.96 -4.04 1.89
C SER A 90 4.23 -4.04 1.05
N PHE A 91 5.23 -3.25 1.45
CA PHE A 91 6.42 -3.01 0.63
C PHE A 91 7.65 -2.64 1.46
N ASP A 92 8.83 -2.79 0.85
CA ASP A 92 10.06 -2.22 1.35
C ASP A 92 10.67 -1.23 0.36
N LEU A 93 11.41 -0.28 0.93
CA LEU A 93 12.19 0.66 0.15
C LEU A 93 13.39 -0.04 -0.50
N SER A 94 13.80 0.48 -1.64
CA SER A 94 14.95 -0.05 -2.37
C SER A 94 16.25 0.07 -1.55
N VAL A 95 16.92 -1.06 -1.33
CA VAL A 95 18.20 -1.14 -0.58
C VAL A 95 19.35 -1.01 -1.57
N SER A 96 19.50 0.11 -2.23
CA SER A 96 20.72 0.39 -2.99
C SER A 96 21.73 1.12 -2.07
N ASN A 97 22.73 0.38 -1.56
CA ASN A 97 23.91 0.86 -0.83
C ASN A 97 23.71 2.18 -0.09
N LYS A 98 22.99 2.18 1.05
CA LYS A 98 22.73 3.35 1.95
C LYS A 98 22.91 4.69 1.24
N SER A 99 22.26 4.83 0.10
CA SER A 99 22.31 6.07 -0.69
C SER A 99 21.53 7.13 0.05
N ASP A 100 21.91 8.38 -0.15
CA ASP A 100 21.16 9.54 0.35
C ASP A 100 19.67 9.47 -0.03
N LEU A 101 19.33 8.79 -1.12
CA LEU A 101 17.97 8.56 -1.59
C LEU A 101 17.16 7.65 -0.65
N GLN A 102 17.71 6.53 -0.17
CA GLN A 102 17.00 5.65 0.78
C GLN A 102 16.70 6.39 2.09
N LEU A 103 17.70 7.11 2.64
CA LEU A 103 17.48 7.93 3.84
C LEU A 103 16.42 9.02 3.61
N SER A 104 16.36 9.57 2.40
CA SER A 104 15.34 10.56 2.01
C SER A 104 13.96 9.92 1.95
N SER A 105 13.83 8.74 1.32
CA SER A 105 12.57 8.00 1.21
C SER A 105 12.02 7.61 2.58
N GLU A 106 12.85 7.05 3.46
CA GLU A 106 12.45 6.70 4.83
C GLU A 106 11.95 7.93 5.59
N LYS A 107 12.70 9.04 5.56
CA LYS A 107 12.27 10.29 6.22
C LYS A 107 10.93 10.80 5.71
N GLN A 108 10.67 10.69 4.40
CA GLN A 108 9.41 11.11 3.82
C GLN A 108 8.26 10.22 4.29
N LEU A 109 8.42 8.89 4.28
CA LEU A 109 7.40 7.98 4.80
C LEU A 109 7.15 8.19 6.29
N PHE A 110 8.20 8.35 7.10
CA PHE A 110 8.03 8.70 8.52
C PHE A 110 7.31 10.04 8.73
N ALA A 111 7.49 11.01 7.85
CA ALA A 111 6.76 12.27 7.93
C ALA A 111 5.29 12.15 7.53
N LEU A 112 4.93 11.14 6.74
CA LEU A 112 3.56 10.82 6.33
C LEU A 112 2.86 9.85 7.29
N SER A 113 3.61 8.99 7.98
CA SER A 113 3.05 8.09 9.00
C SER A 113 2.48 8.89 10.18
N ASP A 114 1.69 8.24 11.01
CA ASP A 114 0.96 8.87 12.13
C ASP A 114 -0.07 9.94 11.70
N ARG A 115 -0.43 9.97 10.41
CA ARG A 115 -1.43 10.88 9.85
C ARG A 115 -2.41 10.15 8.96
N ILE A 116 -3.66 10.54 9.04
CA ILE A 116 -4.65 10.19 8.03
C ILE A 116 -4.44 11.14 6.83
N LEU A 117 -4.14 10.57 5.68
CA LEU A 117 -3.98 11.28 4.43
C LEU A 117 -5.26 11.19 3.62
N ARG A 118 -5.62 12.25 2.91
CA ARG A 118 -6.69 12.21 1.92
C ARG A 118 -6.08 12.21 0.54
N ILE A 119 -6.45 11.22 -0.25
CA ILE A 119 -5.99 11.12 -1.63
C ILE A 119 -7.02 11.70 -2.59
N ASP A 120 -6.53 12.29 -3.66
CA ASP A 120 -7.37 12.90 -4.69
C ASP A 120 -7.89 11.86 -5.71
N GLN A 121 -8.64 12.34 -6.70
CA GLN A 121 -9.21 11.46 -7.74
C GLN A 121 -8.12 10.85 -8.65
N THR A 122 -6.99 11.52 -8.84
CA THR A 122 -5.89 11.03 -9.67
C THR A 122 -5.19 9.87 -8.95
N GLU A 123 -4.86 10.06 -7.68
CA GLU A 123 -4.25 9.03 -6.83
C GLU A 123 -5.16 7.80 -6.68
N ARG A 124 -6.46 7.99 -6.53
CA ARG A 124 -7.43 6.87 -6.55
C ARG A 124 -7.40 6.08 -7.86
N ARG A 125 -7.24 6.75 -8.99
CA ARG A 125 -7.12 6.07 -10.29
C ARG A 125 -5.83 5.25 -10.38
N LEU A 126 -4.72 5.77 -9.84
CA LEU A 126 -3.45 5.02 -9.77
C LEU A 126 -3.61 3.76 -8.92
N LEU A 127 -4.22 3.84 -7.74
CA LEU A 127 -4.51 2.66 -6.91
C LEU A 127 -5.40 1.64 -7.66
N ALA A 128 -6.41 2.09 -8.38
CA ALA A 128 -7.26 1.20 -9.18
C ALA A 128 -6.47 0.50 -10.31
N LEU A 129 -5.52 1.19 -10.94
CA LEU A 129 -4.64 0.61 -11.96
C LEU A 129 -3.67 -0.41 -11.35
N ILE A 130 -3.13 -0.15 -10.16
CA ILE A 130 -2.30 -1.12 -9.43
C ILE A 130 -3.10 -2.40 -9.17
N ILE A 131 -4.32 -2.29 -8.66
CA ILE A 131 -5.18 -3.46 -8.40
C ILE A 131 -5.52 -4.21 -9.70
N GLN A 132 -5.78 -3.48 -10.78
CA GLN A 132 -6.02 -4.09 -12.10
C GLN A 132 -4.79 -4.86 -12.58
N GLU A 133 -3.61 -4.28 -12.49
CA GLU A 133 -2.35 -4.92 -12.90
C GLU A 133 -2.01 -6.11 -12.00
N ALA A 134 -2.23 -5.99 -10.68
CA ALA A 134 -2.03 -7.08 -9.74
C ALA A 134 -2.93 -8.29 -10.07
N LYS A 135 -4.21 -8.08 -10.39
CA LYS A 135 -5.12 -9.15 -10.84
C LYS A 135 -4.65 -9.86 -12.12
N GLN A 136 -3.92 -9.16 -12.98
CA GLN A 136 -3.35 -9.73 -14.20
C GLN A 136 -2.04 -10.48 -13.94
N SER A 137 -1.24 -10.00 -13.00
CA SER A 137 0.14 -10.46 -12.74
C SER A 137 0.24 -11.61 -11.75
N PHE A 138 -0.63 -11.64 -10.74
CA PHE A 138 -0.57 -12.64 -9.68
C PHE A 138 -1.57 -13.79 -9.90
N ASP A 139 -1.15 -15.02 -9.59
CA ASP A 139 -1.97 -16.24 -9.65
C ASP A 139 -2.57 -16.56 -8.28
N CYS A 140 -3.27 -15.59 -7.72
CA CYS A 140 -3.92 -15.69 -6.41
C CYS A 140 -5.12 -14.76 -6.35
N ARG A 141 -5.94 -14.94 -5.31
CA ARG A 141 -7.01 -14.01 -4.97
C ARG A 141 -6.43 -12.86 -4.16
N LEU A 142 -6.75 -11.63 -4.53
CA LEU A 142 -6.29 -10.44 -3.81
C LEU A 142 -7.09 -10.17 -2.51
N ASP A 143 -8.14 -10.91 -2.27
CA ASP A 143 -9.04 -10.78 -1.11
C ASP A 143 -8.82 -11.87 -0.04
N ASP A 144 -7.72 -12.63 -0.12
CA ASP A 144 -7.36 -13.62 0.88
C ASP A 144 -6.43 -13.00 1.95
N PRO A 145 -6.91 -12.78 3.19
CA PRO A 145 -6.11 -12.16 4.25
C PRO A 145 -5.04 -13.11 4.84
N TYR A 146 -5.06 -14.40 4.48
CA TYR A 146 -4.10 -15.40 4.95
C TYR A 146 -3.10 -15.82 3.89
N LEU A 147 -3.04 -15.08 2.81
CA LEU A 147 -2.14 -15.37 1.69
C LEU A 147 -0.68 -15.11 2.10
N ALA A 148 0.08 -16.18 2.33
CA ALA A 148 1.49 -16.11 2.73
C ALA A 148 2.44 -15.69 1.61
N ALA A 149 2.02 -15.78 0.35
CA ALA A 149 2.84 -15.39 -0.82
C ALA A 149 1.95 -15.08 -2.02
N MET A 150 2.40 -14.16 -2.85
CA MET A 150 1.72 -13.80 -4.10
C MET A 150 2.47 -14.41 -5.30
N PRO A 151 2.12 -15.63 -5.73
CA PRO A 151 2.79 -16.26 -6.87
C PRO A 151 2.51 -15.49 -8.15
N LEU A 152 3.56 -15.30 -8.95
CA LEU A 152 3.44 -14.65 -10.25
C LEU A 152 2.88 -15.62 -11.30
N LYS A 153 1.99 -15.15 -12.15
CA LYS A 153 1.56 -15.90 -13.32
C LYS A 153 2.74 -16.09 -14.30
N GLN A 154 2.78 -17.24 -14.95
CA GLN A 154 3.79 -17.53 -15.99
C GLN A 154 3.72 -16.54 -17.16
N THR A 155 2.58 -15.91 -17.37
CA THR A 155 2.36 -14.89 -18.41
C THR A 155 2.77 -13.49 -18.01
N MET A 156 3.20 -13.28 -16.74
CA MET A 156 3.65 -11.98 -16.28
C MET A 156 4.86 -11.51 -17.08
N THR A 157 4.82 -10.26 -17.52
CA THR A 157 5.93 -9.63 -18.24
C THR A 157 6.76 -8.74 -17.30
N LEU A 158 7.99 -8.43 -17.69
CA LEU A 158 8.79 -7.44 -16.96
C LEU A 158 8.11 -6.06 -16.90
N CYS A 159 7.29 -5.74 -17.92
CA CYS A 159 6.53 -4.50 -17.96
C CYS A 159 5.49 -4.43 -16.85
N SER A 160 4.82 -5.53 -16.50
CA SER A 160 3.80 -5.55 -15.45
C SER A 160 4.37 -5.17 -14.08
N GLY A 161 5.51 -5.73 -13.71
CA GLY A 161 6.19 -5.36 -12.46
C GLY A 161 6.62 -3.89 -12.45
N GLN A 162 7.17 -3.41 -13.57
CA GLN A 162 7.57 -2.00 -13.71
C GLN A 162 6.38 -1.04 -13.62
N ILE A 163 5.22 -1.41 -14.19
CA ILE A 163 4.00 -0.60 -14.11
C ILE A 163 3.53 -0.47 -12.66
N ILE A 164 3.51 -1.58 -11.89
CA ILE A 164 3.13 -1.54 -10.47
C ILE A 164 4.04 -0.60 -9.69
N LEU A 165 5.36 -0.73 -9.86
CA LEU A 165 6.32 0.15 -9.20
C LEU A 165 6.12 1.62 -9.58
N LEU A 166 5.96 1.94 -10.87
CA LEU A 166 5.74 3.31 -11.34
C LEU A 166 4.46 3.96 -10.79
N TYR A 167 3.45 3.18 -10.49
CA TYR A 167 2.22 3.71 -9.91
C TYR A 167 2.30 3.88 -8.39
N LEU A 168 3.23 3.17 -7.73
CA LEU A 168 3.45 3.25 -6.28
C LEU A 168 4.43 4.38 -5.90
N GLU A 169 5.42 4.66 -6.73
CA GLU A 169 6.40 5.74 -6.55
C GLU A 169 5.84 7.11 -6.96
#